data_ad245c734de34666018bc50f8ccc13ee
#
_entry.id   ad245c734de34666018bc50f8ccc13ee
#
_cell.length_a   1.000
_cell.length_b   1.000
_cell.length_c   1.000
_cell.angle_alpha   90.00
_cell.angle_beta   90.00
_cell.angle_gamma   90.00
#
_symmetry.space_group_name_H-M   'P 1'
#
loop_
_entity.id
_entity.type
_entity.pdbx_description
1 polymer ?
#
loop_
_entity_poly.entity_id
_entity_poly.type
_entity_poly.pdbx_seq_one_letter_code
_entity_poly.pdbx_strand_id
1 'polypeptide(L)'
;MSGGDRAEFLDVWQQHVTRPGSEKLLDWLDHKTDFFTAPASTRFHGACECGLVMHSINVYNAMMQHFFTEGESAESYAICGLLHDLCKANFYKVSTRNVKNDVTGQWEKVPFYQVADQLPYGHGEKSVYLIEHFMRLKTAEAIA
;
A
#
# COMPACT_ATOMS: atom_id res chain seq x y z
N MET A 1 3.95 -13.96 0.73
CA MET A 1 5.07 -14.14 -0.22
C MET A 1 5.16 -12.95 -1.13
N SER A 2 6.29 -12.29 -1.07
CA SER A 2 6.48 -11.01 -1.76
C SER A 2 6.38 -11.10 -3.29
N GLY A 3 6.94 -12.14 -3.89
CA GLY A 3 6.92 -12.31 -5.34
C GLY A 3 5.53 -12.52 -5.91
N GLY A 4 4.69 -13.29 -5.22
CA GLY A 4 3.32 -13.56 -5.65
C GLY A 4 2.43 -12.33 -5.54
N ASP A 5 2.55 -11.60 -4.45
CA ASP A 5 1.74 -10.40 -4.22
C ASP A 5 2.08 -9.30 -5.21
N ARG A 6 3.37 -9.08 -5.45
CA ARG A 6 3.83 -8.10 -6.44
C ARG A 6 3.33 -8.47 -7.83
N ALA A 7 3.46 -9.73 -8.21
CA ALA A 7 3.02 -10.21 -9.51
C ALA A 7 1.51 -10.04 -9.69
N GLU A 8 0.72 -10.33 -8.68
CA GLU A 8 -0.73 -10.16 -8.72
C GLU A 8 -1.10 -8.68 -8.84
N PHE A 9 -0.45 -7.81 -8.10
CA PHE A 9 -0.66 -6.36 -8.21
C PHE A 9 -0.38 -5.86 -9.63
N LEU A 10 0.76 -6.27 -10.19
CA LEU A 10 1.15 -5.86 -11.54
C LEU A 10 0.15 -6.36 -12.59
N ASP A 11 -0.34 -7.58 -12.43
CA ASP A 11 -1.29 -8.17 -13.33
C ASP A 11 -2.61 -7.38 -13.35
N VAL A 12 -3.17 -7.09 -12.17
CA VAL A 12 -4.39 -6.30 -12.05
C VAL A 12 -4.18 -4.89 -12.62
N TRP A 13 -3.05 -4.27 -12.30
CA TRP A 13 -2.74 -2.93 -12.79
C TRP A 13 -2.70 -2.88 -14.32
N GLN A 14 -1.98 -3.80 -14.93
CA GLN A 14 -1.84 -3.83 -16.39
C GLN A 14 -3.12 -4.16 -17.10
N GLN A 15 -3.99 -4.98 -16.50
CA GLN A 15 -5.28 -5.34 -17.09
C GLN A 15 -6.29 -4.20 -17.05
N HIS A 16 -6.30 -3.40 -15.99
CA HIS A 16 -7.40 -2.48 -15.75
C HIS A 16 -7.02 -1.00 -15.77
N VAL A 17 -5.77 -0.65 -15.45
CA VAL A 17 -5.37 0.74 -15.32
C VAL A 17 -4.62 1.18 -16.58
N THR A 18 -5.29 1.98 -17.40
CA THR A 18 -4.76 2.37 -18.71
C THR A 18 -4.69 3.87 -18.93
N ARG A 19 -5.11 4.69 -17.95
CA ARG A 19 -5.12 6.13 -18.12
C ARG A 19 -3.70 6.71 -18.17
N PRO A 20 -3.52 7.92 -18.77
CA PRO A 20 -2.19 8.55 -18.86
C PRO A 20 -1.52 8.72 -17.52
N GLY A 21 -0.25 8.39 -17.45
CA GLY A 21 0.55 8.47 -16.22
C GLY A 21 0.59 7.19 -15.41
N SER A 22 -0.22 6.19 -15.75
CA SER A 22 -0.29 4.93 -15.00
C SER A 22 1.05 4.18 -14.98
N GLU A 23 1.77 4.17 -16.10
CA GLU A 23 3.07 3.51 -16.19
C GLU A 23 4.12 4.24 -15.37
N LYS A 24 4.10 5.57 -15.36
CA LYS A 24 5.02 6.38 -14.55
C LYS A 24 4.77 6.19 -13.07
N LEU A 25 3.52 6.10 -12.66
CA LEU A 25 3.16 5.83 -11.27
C LEU A 25 3.66 4.45 -10.85
N LEU A 26 3.45 3.44 -11.67
CA LEU A 26 3.90 2.09 -11.37
C LEU A 26 5.42 2.02 -11.25
N ASP A 27 6.14 2.68 -12.16
CA ASP A 27 7.60 2.74 -12.11
C ASP A 27 8.09 3.42 -10.83
N TRP A 28 7.46 4.50 -10.44
CA TRP A 28 7.77 5.20 -9.20
C TRP A 28 7.56 4.31 -7.98
N LEU A 29 6.43 3.60 -7.92
CA LEU A 29 6.13 2.67 -6.82
C LEU A 29 7.18 1.58 -6.71
N ASP A 30 7.61 1.03 -7.84
CA ASP A 30 8.53 -0.10 -7.88
C ASP A 30 9.98 0.30 -7.57
N HIS A 31 10.42 1.45 -8.07
CA HIS A 31 11.83 1.84 -8.02
C HIS A 31 12.15 2.97 -7.02
N LYS A 32 11.17 3.78 -6.65
CA LYS A 32 11.39 4.97 -5.81
C LYS A 32 10.72 4.89 -4.44
N THR A 33 9.95 3.84 -4.18
CA THR A 33 9.27 3.66 -2.90
C THR A 33 9.42 2.24 -2.41
N ASP A 34 9.05 2.01 -1.16
CA ASP A 34 9.01 0.68 -0.55
C ASP A 34 7.62 0.06 -0.60
N PHE A 35 6.74 0.53 -1.49
CA PHE A 35 5.34 0.08 -1.54
C PHE A 35 5.21 -1.45 -1.56
N PHE A 36 6.05 -2.13 -2.34
CA PHE A 36 5.96 -3.58 -2.48
C PHE A 36 6.58 -4.36 -1.33
N THR A 37 7.34 -3.70 -0.46
CA THR A 37 7.97 -4.35 0.69
C THR A 37 7.50 -3.83 2.03
N ALA A 38 6.81 -2.68 2.06
CA ALA A 38 6.39 -2.03 3.29
C ALA A 38 5.32 -2.83 4.04
N PRO A 39 5.24 -2.66 5.38
CA PRO A 39 4.12 -3.20 6.15
C PRO A 39 2.89 -2.31 6.00
N ALA A 40 1.72 -2.84 6.32
CA ALA A 40 0.47 -2.09 6.34
C ALA A 40 0.19 -1.44 7.70
N SER A 41 0.83 -1.91 8.76
CA SER A 41 0.67 -1.36 10.10
C SER A 41 1.91 -1.67 10.95
N THR A 42 1.97 -1.09 12.15
CA THR A 42 3.08 -1.35 13.08
C THR A 42 2.84 -2.54 13.99
N ARG A 43 1.59 -2.89 14.28
CA ARG A 43 1.25 -3.91 15.29
C ARG A 43 0.19 -4.90 14.84
N PHE A 44 -0.68 -4.49 13.92
CA PHE A 44 -1.88 -5.23 13.60
C PHE A 44 -1.72 -5.98 12.29
N HIS A 45 -2.83 -6.22 11.66
CA HIS A 45 -2.93 -6.89 10.38
C HIS A 45 -1.99 -6.25 9.35
N GLY A 46 -1.16 -7.06 8.72
CA GLY A 46 -0.21 -6.56 7.74
C GLY A 46 1.09 -5.97 8.32
N ALA A 47 1.38 -6.16 9.60
CA ALA A 47 2.64 -5.72 10.22
C ALA A 47 3.78 -6.70 9.88
N CYS A 48 4.08 -6.82 8.59
CA CYS A 48 5.11 -7.72 8.09
C CYS A 48 5.62 -7.21 6.75
N GLU A 49 6.74 -7.75 6.29
CA GLU A 49 7.25 -7.43 4.96
C GLU A 49 6.18 -7.74 3.91
N CYS A 50 6.01 -6.85 2.95
CA CYS A 50 4.99 -6.94 1.88
C CYS A 50 3.56 -6.86 2.37
N GLY A 51 3.33 -6.53 3.65
CA GLY A 51 1.99 -6.41 4.22
C GLY A 51 1.14 -5.35 3.52
N LEU A 52 1.76 -4.25 3.07
CA LEU A 52 1.04 -3.17 2.39
C LEU A 52 0.48 -3.63 1.05
N VAL A 53 1.29 -4.24 0.19
CA VAL A 53 0.81 -4.72 -1.11
C VAL A 53 -0.20 -5.85 -0.94
N MET A 54 0.01 -6.73 0.01
CA MET A 54 -0.92 -7.82 0.32
C MET A 54 -2.29 -7.26 0.76
N HIS A 55 -2.27 -6.28 1.65
CA HIS A 55 -3.49 -5.61 2.11
C HIS A 55 -4.22 -4.91 0.96
N SER A 56 -3.47 -4.22 0.10
CA SER A 56 -4.04 -3.52 -1.05
C SER A 56 -4.75 -4.49 -2.00
N ILE A 57 -4.12 -5.63 -2.30
CA ILE A 57 -4.73 -6.66 -3.13
C ILE A 57 -6.00 -7.22 -2.47
N ASN A 58 -5.95 -7.49 -1.18
CA ASN A 58 -7.10 -8.02 -0.44
C ASN A 58 -8.28 -7.06 -0.47
N VAL A 59 -8.03 -5.76 -0.31
CA VAL A 59 -9.07 -4.74 -0.39
C VAL A 59 -9.66 -4.67 -1.80
N TYR A 60 -8.82 -4.67 -2.83
CA TYR A 60 -9.27 -4.69 -4.21
C TYR A 60 -10.17 -5.92 -4.48
N ASN A 61 -9.73 -7.09 -4.08
CA ASN A 61 -10.50 -8.32 -4.29
C ASN A 61 -11.84 -8.28 -3.57
N ALA A 62 -11.86 -7.77 -2.34
CA ALA A 62 -13.10 -7.63 -1.58
C ALA A 62 -14.07 -6.65 -2.26
N MET A 63 -13.56 -5.53 -2.77
CA MET A 63 -14.38 -4.57 -3.49
C MET A 63 -14.99 -5.18 -4.76
N MET A 64 -14.19 -5.93 -5.52
CA MET A 64 -14.69 -6.58 -6.74
C MET A 64 -15.71 -7.67 -6.43
N GLN A 65 -15.51 -8.41 -5.36
CA GLN A 65 -16.41 -9.50 -4.97
C GLN A 65 -17.74 -9.01 -4.42
N HIS A 66 -17.72 -7.95 -3.62
CA HIS A 66 -18.91 -7.54 -2.83
C HIS A 66 -19.62 -6.31 -3.37
N PHE A 67 -18.95 -5.44 -4.09
CA PHE A 67 -19.52 -4.15 -4.48
C PHE A 67 -19.55 -3.89 -5.98
N PHE A 68 -18.69 -4.53 -6.76
CA PHE A 68 -18.64 -4.29 -8.19
C PHE A 68 -19.87 -4.82 -8.89
N THR A 69 -20.48 -3.99 -9.75
CA THR A 69 -21.58 -4.40 -10.61
C THR A 69 -21.20 -4.16 -12.07
N GLU A 70 -21.78 -4.98 -12.94
CA GLU A 70 -21.54 -4.86 -14.37
C GLU A 70 -21.90 -3.45 -14.87
N GLY A 71 -21.05 -2.86 -15.68
CA GLY A 71 -21.22 -1.50 -16.15
C GLY A 71 -20.43 -0.46 -15.38
N GLU A 72 -19.94 -0.80 -14.17
CA GLU A 72 -19.06 0.09 -13.43
C GLU A 72 -17.63 0.00 -13.99
N SER A 73 -16.80 1.00 -13.66
CA SER A 73 -15.43 1.07 -14.13
C SER A 73 -14.52 0.15 -13.31
N ALA A 74 -14.05 -0.93 -13.91
CA ALA A 74 -13.04 -1.79 -13.28
C ALA A 74 -11.73 -1.03 -13.02
N GLU A 75 -11.40 -0.06 -13.86
CA GLU A 75 -10.23 0.80 -13.65
C GLU A 75 -10.35 1.62 -12.36
N SER A 76 -11.51 2.21 -12.10
CA SER A 76 -11.74 2.97 -10.86
C SER A 76 -11.62 2.07 -9.63
N TYR A 77 -12.17 0.87 -9.68
CA TYR A 77 -12.05 -0.09 -8.59
C TYR A 77 -10.60 -0.51 -8.36
N ALA A 78 -9.84 -0.73 -9.43
CA ALA A 78 -8.42 -1.07 -9.32
C ALA A 78 -7.63 0.07 -8.67
N ILE A 79 -7.82 1.30 -9.13
CA ILE A 79 -7.13 2.45 -8.57
C ILE A 79 -7.49 2.64 -7.09
N CYS A 80 -8.76 2.66 -6.76
CA CYS A 80 -9.20 2.88 -5.39
C CYS A 80 -8.75 1.74 -4.46
N GLY A 81 -8.92 0.50 -4.87
CA GLY A 81 -8.56 -0.64 -4.03
C GLY A 81 -7.06 -0.81 -3.85
N LEU A 82 -6.31 -0.77 -4.95
CA LEU A 82 -4.87 -1.00 -4.89
C LEU A 82 -4.10 0.17 -4.28
N LEU A 83 -4.59 1.40 -4.41
CA LEU A 83 -3.88 2.59 -3.98
C LEU A 83 -4.51 3.30 -2.77
N HIS A 84 -5.52 2.72 -2.13
CA HIS A 84 -6.20 3.40 -1.02
C HIS A 84 -5.26 3.74 0.15
N ASP A 85 -4.25 2.92 0.37
CA ASP A 85 -3.24 3.12 1.41
C ASP A 85 -1.86 3.47 0.84
N LEU A 86 -1.80 4.05 -0.36
CA LEU A 86 -0.54 4.47 -0.97
C LEU A 86 0.27 5.37 -0.03
N CYS A 87 -0.39 6.15 0.81
CA CYS A 87 0.24 7.01 1.80
C CYS A 87 1.18 6.27 2.75
N LYS A 88 1.03 4.95 2.87
CA LYS A 88 1.89 4.14 3.72
C LYS A 88 3.20 3.71 3.06
N ALA A 89 3.37 3.97 1.76
CA ALA A 89 4.66 3.81 1.10
C ALA A 89 5.65 4.82 1.68
N ASN A 90 6.84 4.37 2.02
CA ASN A 90 7.88 5.16 2.70
C ASN A 90 7.40 5.76 4.04
N PHE A 91 6.40 5.17 4.65
CA PHE A 91 5.77 5.66 5.87
C PHE A 91 6.36 5.02 7.13
N TYR A 92 6.78 3.77 7.03
CA TYR A 92 7.35 3.02 8.14
C TYR A 92 8.84 2.81 7.95
N LYS A 93 9.56 2.71 9.06
CA LYS A 93 10.95 2.26 9.07
C LYS A 93 11.11 1.16 10.09
N VAL A 94 12.15 0.33 9.89
CA VAL A 94 12.51 -0.68 10.87
C VAL A 94 13.46 -0.05 11.89
N SER A 95 13.13 -0.17 13.16
CA SER A 95 13.97 0.26 14.27
C SER A 95 14.17 -0.94 15.20
N THR A 96 15.03 -0.80 16.18
CA THR A 96 15.23 -1.84 17.18
C THR A 96 14.92 -1.29 18.56
N ARG A 97 14.46 -2.16 19.44
CA ARG A 97 14.26 -1.84 20.84
C ARG A 97 14.86 -2.94 21.71
N ASN A 98 15.23 -2.59 22.92
CA ASN A 98 15.75 -3.54 23.87
C ASN A 98 14.59 -4.22 24.61
N VAL A 99 14.58 -5.54 24.58
CA VAL A 99 13.56 -6.36 25.25
C VAL A 99 14.29 -7.39 26.11
N LYS A 100 13.83 -7.55 27.36
CA LYS A 100 14.40 -8.54 28.26
C LYS A 100 13.83 -9.92 27.92
N ASN A 101 14.72 -10.88 27.73
CA ASN A 101 14.33 -12.26 27.50
C ASN A 101 13.97 -12.89 28.86
N ASP A 102 12.73 -13.32 29.03
CA ASP A 102 12.23 -13.89 30.28
C ASP A 102 12.86 -15.23 30.62
N VAL A 103 13.37 -15.95 29.64
CA VAL A 103 14.00 -17.25 29.86
C VAL A 103 15.46 -17.09 30.30
N THR A 104 16.22 -16.24 29.59
CA THR A 104 17.66 -16.05 29.88
C THR A 104 17.95 -14.91 30.81
N GLY A 105 17.01 -13.98 31.00
CA GLY A 105 17.19 -12.77 31.77
C GLY A 105 18.07 -11.72 31.11
N GLN A 106 18.49 -11.93 29.88
CA GLN A 106 19.35 -11.01 29.16
C GLN A 106 18.54 -10.08 28.26
N TRP A 107 19.13 -8.91 27.97
CA TRP A 107 18.53 -7.92 27.08
C TRP A 107 18.89 -8.25 25.62
N GLU A 108 17.91 -8.18 24.75
CA GLU A 108 18.06 -8.43 23.32
C GLU A 108 17.53 -7.26 22.51
N LYS A 109 18.11 -7.04 21.34
CA LYS A 109 17.59 -6.06 20.38
C LYS A 109 16.58 -6.75 19.47
N VAL A 110 15.37 -6.20 19.44
CA VAL A 110 14.27 -6.75 18.64
C VAL A 110 13.85 -5.72 17.59
N PRO A 111 13.74 -6.11 16.31
CA PRO A 111 13.26 -5.18 15.29
C PRO A 111 11.76 -4.89 15.47
N PHE A 112 11.36 -3.69 15.12
CA PHE A 112 9.95 -3.29 15.08
C PHE A 112 9.75 -2.20 14.04
N TYR A 113 8.50 -2.06 13.56
CA TYR A 113 8.14 -1.01 12.61
C TYR A 113 7.79 0.26 13.37
N GLN A 114 8.26 1.38 12.86
CA GLN A 114 8.03 2.70 13.43
C GLN A 114 7.57 3.66 12.33
N VAL A 115 6.61 4.53 12.65
CA VAL A 115 6.15 5.55 11.72
C VAL A 115 7.25 6.59 11.51
N ALA A 116 7.53 6.90 10.25
CA ALA A 116 8.54 7.88 9.85
C ALA A 116 7.99 8.81 8.78
N ASP A 117 6.71 9.19 8.89
CA ASP A 117 6.06 10.06 7.92
C ASP A 117 6.49 11.50 8.08
N GLN A 118 6.80 12.16 6.98
CA GLN A 118 7.25 13.55 6.96
C GLN A 118 6.18 14.49 6.41
N LEU A 119 5.05 13.97 5.93
CA LEU A 119 3.98 14.79 5.37
C LEU A 119 2.83 14.92 6.38
N PRO A 120 2.33 16.15 6.61
CA PRO A 120 1.31 16.38 7.63
C PRO A 120 -0.13 16.12 7.18
N TYR A 121 -0.32 15.38 6.10
CA TYR A 121 -1.65 15.10 5.56
C TYR A 121 -2.28 13.86 6.18
N GLY A 122 -3.61 13.81 6.20
CA GLY A 122 -4.34 12.58 6.52
C GLY A 122 -4.09 11.50 5.47
N HIS A 123 -4.40 10.25 5.81
CA HIS A 123 -4.08 9.10 4.94
C HIS A 123 -4.72 9.21 3.55
N GLY A 124 -6.02 9.51 3.51
CA GLY A 124 -6.71 9.64 2.23
C GLY A 124 -6.20 10.81 1.39
N GLU A 125 -6.02 11.96 2.04
CA GLU A 125 -5.52 13.15 1.37
C GLU A 125 -4.11 12.96 0.82
N LYS A 126 -3.25 12.33 1.58
CA LYS A 126 -1.87 12.04 1.15
C LYS A 126 -1.85 11.09 -0.04
N SER A 127 -2.68 10.06 -0.03
CA SER A 127 -2.77 9.13 -1.15
C SER A 127 -3.22 9.84 -2.43
N VAL A 128 -4.26 10.68 -2.34
CA VAL A 128 -4.72 11.47 -3.49
C VAL A 128 -3.62 12.39 -4.00
N TYR A 129 -2.94 13.09 -3.10
CA TYR A 129 -1.84 13.98 -3.44
C TYR A 129 -0.75 13.24 -4.23
N LEU A 130 -0.34 12.07 -3.75
CA LEU A 130 0.71 11.28 -4.41
C LEU A 130 0.26 10.78 -5.79
N ILE A 131 -0.96 10.29 -5.89
CA ILE A 131 -1.49 9.76 -7.16
C ILE A 131 -1.60 10.88 -8.20
N GLU A 132 -2.08 12.06 -7.79
CA GLU A 132 -2.29 13.18 -8.71
C GLU A 132 -0.99 13.74 -9.30
N HIS A 133 0.16 13.37 -8.75
CA HIS A 133 1.45 13.69 -9.39
C HIS A 133 1.64 12.95 -10.71
N PHE A 134 0.94 11.85 -10.93
CA PHE A 134 1.13 10.96 -12.08
C PHE A 134 -0.12 10.82 -12.93
N MET A 135 -1.28 10.69 -12.29
CA MET A 135 -2.56 10.43 -12.96
C MET A 135 -3.64 11.36 -12.45
N ARG A 136 -4.62 11.67 -13.30
CA ARG A 136 -5.81 12.39 -12.87
C ARG A 136 -6.82 11.43 -12.26
N LEU A 137 -7.36 11.80 -11.11
CA LEU A 137 -8.44 11.07 -10.46
C LEU A 137 -9.77 11.74 -10.76
N LYS A 138 -10.81 10.92 -10.97
CA LYS A 138 -12.18 11.42 -11.02
C LYS A 138 -12.61 11.82 -9.61
N THR A 139 -13.57 12.75 -9.50
CA THR A 139 -14.03 13.23 -8.18
C THR A 139 -14.46 12.07 -7.27
N ALA A 140 -15.23 11.13 -7.80
CA ALA A 140 -15.67 9.97 -7.02
C ALA A 140 -14.50 9.10 -6.53
N GLU A 141 -13.45 8.96 -7.34
CA GLU A 141 -12.24 8.21 -6.96
C GLU A 141 -11.48 8.91 -5.84
N ALA A 142 -11.35 10.21 -5.91
CA ALA A 142 -10.62 10.99 -4.89
C ALA A 142 -11.35 10.98 -3.54
N ILE A 143 -12.68 10.92 -3.54
CA ILE A 143 -13.49 10.88 -2.33
C ILE A 143 -13.48 9.47 -1.71
N ALA A 144 -13.37 8.45 -2.53
CA ALA A 144 -13.37 7.06 -2.07
C ALA A 144 -12.02 6.65 -1.36
#